data_5c86669615b4ec0ee84e3e40da4fe2b6
#
_entry.id   5c86669615b4ec0ee84e3e40da4fe2b6
#
_cell.length_a   1.000
_cell.length_b   1.000
_cell.length_c   1.000
_cell.angle_alpha   90.00
_cell.angle_beta   90.00
_cell.angle_gamma   90.00
#
_symmetry.space_group_name_H-M   'P 1'
#
loop_
_entity.id
_entity.type
_entity.pdbx_description
1 polymer ?
#
loop_
_entity_poly.entity_id
_entity_poly.type
_entity_poly.pdbx_seq_one_letter_code
_entity_poly.pdbx_strand_id
1 'polypeptide(L)'
;MKGKRNILAAGLILALSASVWGCQSREKGAGEENVPEFVLTYAENQAEDYPTTQGAYRFAELVKQRTGGKVEILINAEGILGDERTVIEQLQFGGVDFARVSLSPLSEFVPELN
;
A
#
# COMPACT_ATOMS: atom_id res chain seq x y z
N MET A 1 46.61 60.11 -38.62
CA MET A 1 47.18 59.24 -37.55
C MET A 1 46.19 59.17 -36.38
N LYS A 2 45.98 57.99 -35.82
CA LYS A 2 45.23 57.72 -34.61
C LYS A 2 43.69 57.83 -34.70
N GLY A 3 42.90 56.88 -34.47
CA GLY A 3 43.06 55.56 -33.94
C GLY A 3 41.65 54.92 -33.95
N LYS A 4 41.52 53.93 -34.86
CA LYS A 4 40.28 53.11 -34.89
C LYS A 4 40.53 51.88 -34.07
N ARG A 5 40.20 51.96 -32.80
CA ARG A 5 40.20 50.80 -31.89
C ARG A 5 39.09 51.04 -30.87
N ASN A 6 38.29 50.05 -30.67
CA ASN A 6 37.34 49.87 -29.57
C ASN A 6 35.84 49.99 -29.88
N ILE A 7 35.37 49.51 -31.04
CA ILE A 7 33.93 49.30 -31.26
C ILE A 7 33.56 47.83 -31.50
N LEU A 8 34.53 46.91 -31.37
CA LEU A 8 34.28 45.47 -31.63
C LEU A 8 34.23 44.59 -30.38
N ALA A 9 34.28 45.17 -29.19
CA ALA A 9 34.24 44.39 -27.94
C ALA A 9 32.90 44.42 -27.17
N ALA A 10 31.92 45.21 -27.63
CA ALA A 10 30.63 45.34 -26.95
C ALA A 10 29.51 44.50 -27.55
N GLY A 11 29.75 43.81 -28.68
CA GLY A 11 28.70 43.02 -29.37
C GLY A 11 28.67 41.54 -29.07
N LEU A 12 29.58 41.01 -28.24
CA LEU A 12 29.74 39.56 -28.07
C LEU A 12 29.27 39.04 -26.71
N ILE A 13 28.74 39.90 -25.84
CA ILE A 13 28.29 39.49 -24.47
C ILE A 13 26.78 39.35 -24.35
N LEU A 14 26.01 39.76 -25.35
CA LEU A 14 24.54 39.70 -25.29
C LEU A 14 23.92 38.47 -25.95
N ALA A 15 24.70 37.53 -26.47
CA ALA A 15 24.17 36.33 -27.17
C ALA A 15 24.22 35.04 -26.38
N LEU A 16 24.66 35.04 -25.12
CA LEU A 16 24.78 33.82 -24.30
C LEU A 16 23.77 33.71 -23.15
N SER A 17 22.77 34.57 -23.04
CA SER A 17 21.79 34.51 -21.92
C SER A 17 20.42 33.95 -22.29
N ALA A 18 20.21 33.36 -23.46
CA ALA A 18 18.89 32.88 -23.92
C ALA A 18 18.75 31.36 -24.07
N SER A 19 19.63 30.55 -23.52
CA SER A 19 19.59 29.11 -23.72
C SER A 19 19.52 28.28 -22.42
N VAL A 20 18.97 28.83 -21.32
CA VAL A 20 18.71 28.10 -20.08
C VAL A 20 17.19 28.10 -19.72
N TRP A 21 16.35 28.05 -20.73
CA TRP A 21 15.00 27.52 -20.55
C TRP A 21 14.98 26.07 -21.05
N GLY A 22 15.85 25.27 -20.43
CA GLY A 22 15.82 23.84 -20.54
C GLY A 22 14.49 23.35 -20.00
N CYS A 23 13.83 22.52 -20.79
CA CYS A 23 12.67 21.71 -20.43
C CYS A 23 12.88 21.10 -19.06
N GLN A 24 12.24 21.64 -18.04
CA GLN A 24 11.98 20.93 -16.82
C GLN A 24 10.86 19.93 -17.17
N SER A 25 11.26 18.84 -17.81
CA SER A 25 10.46 17.63 -17.84
C SER A 25 10.21 17.31 -16.37
N ARG A 26 9.02 17.62 -15.91
CA ARG A 26 8.51 17.16 -14.65
C ARG A 26 8.48 15.65 -14.76
N GLU A 27 9.59 15.00 -14.40
CA GLU A 27 9.55 13.58 -14.05
C GLU A 27 8.42 13.48 -13.04
N LYS A 28 7.32 12.86 -13.46
CA LYS A 28 6.36 12.32 -12.55
C LYS A 28 7.17 11.40 -11.65
N GLY A 29 7.40 11.86 -10.44
CA GLY A 29 8.13 11.14 -9.44
C GLY A 29 7.67 9.69 -9.40
N ALA A 30 8.63 8.80 -9.30
CA ALA A 30 8.42 7.42 -8.92
C ALA A 30 7.31 7.38 -7.87
N GLY A 31 6.29 6.53 -8.12
CA GLY A 31 5.06 6.54 -7.36
C GLY A 31 5.33 6.69 -5.88
N GLU A 32 4.68 7.63 -5.25
CA GLU A 32 4.52 7.59 -3.81
C GLU A 32 4.01 6.18 -3.51
N GLU A 33 4.87 5.37 -2.92
CA GLU A 33 4.47 4.09 -2.36
C GLU A 33 3.39 4.45 -1.35
N ASN A 34 2.15 4.14 -1.69
CA ASN A 34 0.99 4.55 -0.91
C ASN A 34 1.00 3.70 0.36
N VAL A 35 1.75 4.18 1.36
CA VAL A 35 1.84 3.50 2.66
C VAL A 35 0.43 3.44 3.23
N PRO A 36 -0.09 2.25 3.54
CA PRO A 36 -1.43 2.12 4.07
C PRO A 36 -1.53 2.84 5.43
N GLU A 37 -2.63 3.53 5.62
CA GLU A 37 -2.97 4.20 6.89
C GLU A 37 -3.34 3.17 7.98
N PHE A 38 -3.95 2.06 7.56
CA PHE A 38 -4.33 0.93 8.40
C PHE A 38 -3.85 -0.38 7.79
N VAL A 39 -3.20 -1.20 8.59
CA VAL A 39 -2.83 -2.58 8.26
C VAL A 39 -3.57 -3.50 9.22
N LEU A 40 -4.46 -4.33 8.68
CA LEU A 40 -5.32 -5.24 9.45
C LEU A 40 -4.92 -6.69 9.18
N THR A 41 -5.07 -7.53 10.18
CA THR A 41 -4.69 -8.94 10.13
C THR A 41 -5.92 -9.83 10.01
N TYR A 42 -5.89 -10.77 9.05
CA TYR A 42 -6.93 -11.77 8.85
C TYR A 42 -6.36 -13.17 9.08
N ALA A 43 -6.97 -13.94 9.96
CA ALA A 43 -6.61 -15.33 10.22
C ALA A 43 -7.51 -16.29 9.43
N GLU A 44 -6.89 -17.21 8.68
CA GLU A 44 -7.55 -18.27 7.92
C GLU A 44 -6.83 -19.60 8.19
N ASN A 45 -7.58 -20.64 8.54
CA ASN A 45 -6.99 -21.94 8.86
C ASN A 45 -6.92 -22.92 7.69
N GLN A 46 -7.50 -22.58 6.52
CA GLN A 46 -7.45 -23.40 5.32
C GLN A 46 -6.21 -23.07 4.47
N ALA A 47 -5.90 -24.00 3.55
CA ALA A 47 -4.84 -23.83 2.58
C ALA A 47 -5.07 -22.64 1.65
N GLU A 48 -4.01 -22.10 1.06
CA GLU A 48 -4.08 -20.92 0.21
C GLU A 48 -5.01 -21.09 -1.00
N ASP A 49 -5.04 -22.30 -1.58
CA ASP A 49 -5.86 -22.61 -2.75
C ASP A 49 -7.33 -22.94 -2.40
N TYR A 50 -7.67 -22.98 -1.12
CA TYR A 50 -9.02 -23.31 -0.71
C TYR A 50 -10.00 -22.15 -1.04
N PRO A 51 -11.24 -22.47 -1.48
CA PRO A 51 -12.18 -21.45 -1.96
C PRO A 51 -12.46 -20.29 -0.98
N THR A 52 -12.55 -20.57 0.33
CA THR A 52 -12.78 -19.52 1.33
C THR A 52 -11.56 -18.61 1.48
N THR A 53 -10.36 -19.17 1.41
CA THR A 53 -9.10 -18.42 1.46
C THR A 53 -8.94 -17.54 0.23
N GLN A 54 -9.30 -18.04 -0.95
CA GLN A 54 -9.34 -17.24 -2.18
C GLN A 54 -10.36 -16.09 -2.06
N GLY A 55 -11.49 -16.33 -1.39
CA GLY A 55 -12.46 -15.29 -1.05
C GLY A 55 -11.88 -14.21 -0.14
N ALA A 56 -11.07 -14.60 0.86
CA ALA A 56 -10.39 -13.68 1.75
C ALA A 56 -9.36 -12.81 1.01
N TYR A 57 -8.55 -13.39 0.11
CA TYR A 57 -7.65 -12.61 -0.74
C TYR A 57 -8.42 -11.61 -1.62
N ARG A 58 -9.53 -12.04 -2.22
CA ARG A 58 -10.36 -11.13 -3.02
C ARG A 58 -10.98 -10.03 -2.18
N PHE A 59 -11.40 -10.32 -0.97
CA PHE A 59 -11.88 -9.31 -0.02
C PHE A 59 -10.79 -8.28 0.29
N ALA A 60 -9.58 -8.72 0.64
CA ALA A 60 -8.45 -7.84 0.92
C ALA A 60 -8.12 -6.92 -0.26
N GLU A 61 -8.09 -7.47 -1.48
CA GLU A 61 -7.86 -6.73 -2.72
C GLU A 61 -8.93 -5.64 -2.93
N LEU A 62 -10.21 -5.99 -2.77
CA LEU A 62 -11.31 -5.04 -2.93
C LEU A 62 -11.29 -3.92 -1.90
N VAL A 63 -10.94 -4.22 -0.66
CA VAL A 63 -10.79 -3.21 0.40
C VAL A 63 -9.66 -2.25 0.02
N LYS A 64 -8.49 -2.77 -0.37
CA LYS A 64 -7.36 -1.95 -0.81
C LYS A 64 -7.74 -1.04 -1.98
N GLN A 65 -8.40 -1.58 -2.99
CA GLN A 65 -8.86 -0.81 -4.16
C GLN A 65 -9.86 0.29 -3.77
N ARG A 66 -10.88 -0.05 -2.98
CA ARG A 66 -11.96 0.87 -2.62
C ARG A 66 -11.55 1.96 -1.65
N THR A 67 -10.49 1.72 -0.88
CA THR A 67 -9.91 2.71 0.05
C THR A 67 -8.79 3.53 -0.58
N GLY A 68 -8.49 3.30 -1.86
CA GLY A 68 -7.36 3.96 -2.54
C GLY A 68 -6.01 3.59 -1.91
N GLY A 69 -5.88 2.36 -1.38
CA GLY A 69 -4.67 1.86 -0.72
C GLY A 69 -4.52 2.28 0.75
N LYS A 70 -5.48 2.98 1.32
CA LYS A 70 -5.43 3.40 2.74
C LYS A 70 -5.56 2.24 3.72
N VAL A 71 -6.28 1.20 3.36
CA VAL A 71 -6.45 0.00 4.18
C VAL A 71 -5.85 -1.20 3.46
N GLU A 72 -4.97 -1.90 4.13
CA GLU A 72 -4.40 -3.17 3.71
C GLU A 72 -4.82 -4.28 4.68
N ILE A 73 -5.22 -5.44 4.16
CA ILE A 73 -5.56 -6.61 4.97
C ILE A 73 -4.56 -7.72 4.64
N LEU A 74 -3.82 -8.15 5.63
CA LEU A 74 -2.85 -9.23 5.53
C LEU A 74 -3.56 -10.58 5.81
N ILE A 75 -3.67 -11.41 4.79
CA ILE A 75 -4.26 -12.74 4.91
C ILE A 75 -3.19 -13.72 5.40
N ASN A 76 -3.42 -14.35 6.53
CA ASN A 76 -2.56 -15.37 7.12
C ASN A 76 -3.29 -16.71 7.02
N ALA A 77 -3.00 -17.46 5.95
CA ALA A 77 -3.59 -18.76 5.66
C ALA A 77 -2.93 -19.90 6.45
N GLU A 78 -3.39 -21.13 6.21
CA GLU A 78 -2.79 -22.38 6.73
C GLU A 78 -2.71 -22.49 8.27
N GLY A 79 -3.50 -21.68 8.98
CA GLY A 79 -3.51 -21.70 10.45
C GLY A 79 -2.24 -21.22 11.11
N ILE A 80 -1.42 -20.42 10.42
CA ILE A 80 -0.13 -19.92 10.95
C ILE A 80 -0.28 -19.04 12.19
N LEU A 81 -1.47 -18.45 12.41
CA LEU A 81 -1.77 -17.66 13.62
C LEU A 81 -2.40 -18.48 14.75
N GLY A 82 -2.55 -19.79 14.56
CA GLY A 82 -3.12 -20.72 15.53
C GLY A 82 -4.37 -21.44 15.00
N ASP A 83 -4.89 -22.35 15.83
CA ASP A 83 -6.16 -23.01 15.57
C ASP A 83 -7.36 -22.06 15.75
N GLU A 84 -8.56 -22.52 15.38
CA GLU A 84 -9.76 -21.68 15.42
C GLU A 84 -10.06 -21.15 16.84
N ARG A 85 -9.81 -21.94 17.88
CA ARG A 85 -10.01 -21.51 19.27
C ARG A 85 -9.03 -20.40 19.65
N THR A 86 -7.74 -20.60 19.39
CA THR A 86 -6.70 -19.61 19.63
C THR A 86 -6.98 -18.30 18.88
N VAL A 87 -7.44 -18.39 17.64
CA VAL A 87 -7.75 -17.22 16.84
C VAL A 87 -8.98 -16.47 17.36
N ILE A 88 -10.02 -17.18 17.86
CA ILE A 88 -11.17 -16.53 18.50
C ILE A 88 -10.73 -15.77 19.77
N GLU A 89 -9.84 -16.37 20.58
CA GLU A 89 -9.26 -15.68 21.73
C GLU A 89 -8.47 -14.43 21.30
N GLN A 90 -7.65 -14.53 20.26
CA GLN A 90 -6.91 -13.37 19.72
C GLN A 90 -7.84 -12.25 19.23
N LEU A 91 -8.97 -12.57 18.58
CA LEU A 91 -10.00 -11.59 18.22
C LEU A 91 -10.52 -10.81 19.42
N GLN A 92 -10.78 -11.49 20.53
CA GLN A 92 -11.28 -10.85 21.76
C GLN A 92 -10.27 -9.89 22.38
N PHE A 93 -8.97 -10.19 22.24
CA PHE A 93 -7.88 -9.36 22.78
C PHE A 93 -7.31 -8.36 21.76
N GLY A 94 -7.81 -8.35 20.53
CA GLY A 94 -7.33 -7.47 19.47
C GLY A 94 -5.98 -7.91 18.87
N GLY A 95 -5.61 -9.18 18.99
CA GLY A 95 -4.42 -9.75 18.36
C GLY A 95 -4.60 -10.00 16.87
N VAL A 96 -5.82 -10.21 16.40
CA VAL A 96 -6.20 -10.23 14.98
C VAL A 96 -7.47 -9.41 14.81
N ASP A 97 -7.67 -8.87 13.59
CA ASP A 97 -8.81 -8.01 13.28
C ASP A 97 -9.98 -8.78 12.66
N PHE A 98 -9.66 -9.84 11.91
CA PHE A 98 -10.63 -10.70 11.23
C PHE A 98 -10.22 -12.16 11.37
N ALA A 99 -11.20 -13.03 11.39
CA ALA A 99 -10.97 -14.48 11.30
C ALA A 99 -12.11 -15.18 10.55
N ARG A 100 -11.77 -16.21 9.81
CA ARG A 100 -12.71 -17.22 9.36
C ARG A 100 -12.65 -18.40 10.34
N VAL A 101 -13.77 -18.71 10.95
CA VAL A 101 -13.90 -19.81 11.91
C VAL A 101 -15.16 -20.64 11.63
N SER A 102 -15.16 -21.87 12.09
CA SER A 102 -16.33 -22.76 12.09
C SER A 102 -17.29 -22.42 13.23
N LEU A 103 -18.56 -22.77 13.08
CA LEU A 103 -19.56 -22.52 14.13
C LEU A 103 -19.29 -23.33 15.41
N SER A 104 -18.75 -24.55 15.26
CA SER A 104 -18.54 -25.45 16.42
C SER A 104 -17.60 -24.86 17.47
N PRO A 105 -16.36 -24.41 17.16
CA PRO A 105 -15.54 -23.75 18.17
C PRO A 105 -16.11 -22.38 18.57
N LEU A 106 -16.81 -21.67 17.70
CA LEU A 106 -17.41 -20.37 18.03
C LEU A 106 -18.51 -20.52 19.10
N SER A 107 -19.27 -21.63 19.11
CA SER A 107 -20.31 -21.87 20.09
C SER A 107 -19.80 -22.00 21.55
N GLU A 108 -18.51 -22.29 21.72
CA GLU A 108 -17.90 -22.28 23.07
C GLU A 108 -17.78 -20.85 23.64
N PHE A 109 -17.71 -19.85 22.79
CA PHE A 109 -17.59 -18.44 23.17
C PHE A 109 -18.92 -17.68 23.08
N VAL A 110 -19.86 -18.17 22.29
CA VAL A 110 -21.17 -17.57 22.04
C VAL A 110 -22.25 -18.64 22.32
N PRO A 111 -22.74 -18.73 23.56
CA PRO A 111 -23.69 -19.78 23.96
C PRO A 111 -24.99 -19.85 23.15
N GLU A 112 -25.40 -18.73 22.57
CA GLU A 112 -26.60 -18.61 21.71
C GLU A 112 -26.48 -19.40 20.39
N LEU A 113 -25.28 -19.89 20.03
CA LEU A 113 -25.06 -20.74 18.87
C LEU A 113 -25.22 -22.26 19.16
N ASN A 114 -25.54 -22.65 20.35
CA ASN A 114 -25.80 -24.05 20.76
C ASN A 114 -27.26 -24.46 20.59
#